data_3707558e9e3c2915054425f002f3ad2f
#
_entry.id   3707558e9e3c2915054425f002f3ad2f
#
_cell.length_a   1.000
_cell.length_b   1.000
_cell.length_c   1.000
_cell.angle_alpha   90.00
_cell.angle_beta   90.00
_cell.angle_gamma   90.00
#
_symmetry.space_group_name_H-M   'P 1'
#
loop_
_entity.id
_entity.type
_entity.pdbx_description
1 polymer ?
#
loop_
_entity_poly.entity_id
_entity_poly.type
_entity_poly.pdbx_seq_one_letter_code
_entity_poly.pdbx_strand_id
1 'polypeptide(L)'
;GMGAGKLLPRAGVWMDKVKAVFGVLMLGVAIWLLERILPAPVTLALWASLLVLSSIYLGALDDLAVEASGWSRLWKGVGVLSLVYGVLLLIGAASGARDPLQPLQGVFASQSGATSATAEAHLPFKTIKTTTDLDRELAAAQERGQAVMVDFYADWCVSCKEMERYTFAKAEVQQAL
;
A
#
# COMPACT_ATOMS: atom_id res chain seq x y z
N GLY A 1 15.38 -46.36 24.63
CA GLY A 1 14.99 -45.34 23.70
C GLY A 1 13.50 -45.04 23.67
N MET A 2 12.82 -44.84 24.82
CA MET A 2 11.36 -44.53 24.85
C MET A 2 11.05 -43.30 25.72
N GLY A 3 11.54 -42.17 25.36
CA GLY A 3 11.30 -40.94 26.14
C GLY A 3 11.16 -39.66 25.36
N ALA A 4 11.57 -39.60 24.10
CA ALA A 4 11.61 -38.39 23.31
C ALA A 4 10.21 -37.94 22.81
N GLY A 5 9.25 -38.86 22.68
CA GLY A 5 7.90 -38.53 22.19
C GLY A 5 6.99 -37.84 23.22
N LYS A 6 7.35 -37.82 24.52
CA LYS A 6 6.55 -37.18 25.58
C LYS A 6 6.89 -35.70 25.79
N LEU A 7 7.97 -35.21 25.22
CA LEU A 7 8.43 -33.80 25.32
C LEU A 7 7.85 -32.91 24.22
N LEU A 8 7.27 -33.48 23.18
CA LEU A 8 6.56 -32.68 22.15
C LEU A 8 5.17 -32.33 22.70
N PRO A 9 4.86 -31.02 22.89
CA PRO A 9 3.52 -30.61 23.24
C PRO A 9 2.56 -31.15 22.17
N ARG A 10 1.48 -31.84 22.62
CA ARG A 10 0.47 -32.34 21.72
C ARG A 10 0.01 -31.22 20.80
N ALA A 11 -0.03 -31.50 19.48
CA ALA A 11 -0.59 -30.64 18.48
C ALA A 11 -2.02 -30.27 18.90
N GLY A 12 -2.18 -29.15 19.56
CA GLY A 12 -3.46 -28.66 20.10
C GLY A 12 -3.83 -27.33 19.44
N VAL A 13 -4.88 -26.71 19.94
CA VAL A 13 -5.44 -25.41 19.50
C VAL A 13 -4.39 -24.30 19.27
N TRP A 14 -3.25 -24.39 19.95
CA TRP A 14 -2.12 -23.46 19.77
C TRP A 14 -1.48 -23.59 18.38
N MET A 15 -1.34 -24.83 17.87
CA MET A 15 -0.72 -25.05 16.56
C MET A 15 -1.60 -24.52 15.41
N ASP A 16 -2.91 -24.57 15.56
CA ASP A 16 -3.83 -24.00 14.56
C ASP A 16 -3.76 -22.48 14.54
N LYS A 17 -3.58 -21.84 15.69
CA LYS A 17 -3.34 -20.39 15.78
C LYS A 17 -2.03 -20.00 15.10
N VAL A 18 -0.96 -20.77 15.33
CA VAL A 18 0.34 -20.53 14.67
C VAL A 18 0.21 -20.65 13.15
N LYS A 19 -0.46 -21.69 12.64
CA LYS A 19 -0.72 -21.84 11.22
C LYS A 19 -1.50 -20.66 10.62
N ALA A 20 -2.52 -20.18 11.33
CA ALA A 20 -3.31 -19.04 10.90
C ALA A 20 -2.46 -17.76 10.80
N VAL A 21 -1.61 -17.49 11.81
CA VAL A 21 -0.70 -16.33 11.79
C VAL A 21 0.27 -16.43 10.62
N PHE A 22 0.88 -17.61 10.40
CA PHE A 22 1.74 -17.81 9.23
C PHE A 22 1.01 -17.66 7.91
N GLY A 23 -0.24 -18.14 7.82
CA GLY A 23 -1.08 -17.97 6.63
C GLY A 23 -1.32 -16.49 6.31
N VAL A 24 -1.68 -15.69 7.30
CA VAL A 24 -1.89 -14.24 7.14
C VAL A 24 -0.58 -13.54 6.76
N LEU A 25 0.56 -13.91 7.38
CA LEU A 25 1.87 -13.38 7.02
C LEU A 25 2.24 -13.69 5.57
N MET A 26 2.04 -14.92 5.12
CA MET A 26 2.32 -15.32 3.73
C MET A 26 1.44 -14.58 2.72
N LEU A 27 0.15 -14.39 3.05
CA LEU A 27 -0.75 -13.57 2.23
C LEU A 27 -0.30 -12.11 2.19
N GLY A 28 0.14 -11.55 3.31
CA GLY A 28 0.70 -10.20 3.36
C GLY A 28 1.93 -10.04 2.46
N VAL A 29 2.85 -11.01 2.50
CA VAL A 29 4.03 -11.02 1.61
C VAL A 29 3.60 -11.14 0.14
N ALA A 30 2.61 -11.98 -0.16
CA ALA A 30 2.10 -12.12 -1.52
C ALA A 30 1.49 -10.80 -2.04
N ILE A 31 0.70 -10.10 -1.24
CA ILE A 31 0.15 -8.79 -1.59
C ILE A 31 1.27 -7.77 -1.79
N TRP A 32 2.27 -7.75 -0.92
CA TRP A 32 3.42 -6.86 -1.05
C TRP A 32 4.21 -7.08 -2.35
N LEU A 33 4.37 -8.33 -2.79
CA LEU A 33 4.98 -8.64 -4.08
C LEU A 33 4.09 -8.21 -5.26
N LEU A 34 2.78 -8.41 -5.14
CA LEU A 34 1.80 -8.03 -6.16
C LEU A 34 1.66 -6.51 -6.31
N GLU A 35 1.91 -5.73 -5.24
CA GLU A 35 1.88 -4.27 -5.26
C GLU A 35 2.77 -3.66 -6.35
N ARG A 36 3.81 -4.37 -6.75
CA ARG A 36 4.71 -3.92 -7.82
C ARG A 36 4.09 -3.98 -9.22
N ILE A 37 3.05 -4.80 -9.40
CA ILE A 37 2.44 -5.09 -10.71
C ILE A 37 1.02 -4.52 -10.78
N LEU A 38 0.31 -4.50 -9.65
CA LEU A 38 -1.07 -4.09 -9.58
C LEU A 38 -1.20 -2.57 -9.40
N PRO A 39 -2.28 -1.98 -9.94
CA PRO A 39 -2.59 -0.57 -9.69
C PRO A 39 -2.94 -0.34 -8.21
N ALA A 40 -2.56 0.82 -7.68
CA ALA A 40 -2.70 1.18 -6.27
C ALA A 40 -4.09 0.90 -5.65
N PRO A 41 -5.24 1.21 -6.29
CA PRO A 41 -6.54 0.93 -5.68
C PRO A 41 -6.81 -0.57 -5.48
N VAL A 42 -6.30 -1.44 -6.37
CA VAL A 42 -6.44 -2.90 -6.24
C VAL A 42 -5.59 -3.40 -5.06
N THR A 43 -4.38 -2.90 -4.92
CA THR A 43 -3.49 -3.25 -3.80
C THR A 43 -4.10 -2.81 -2.47
N LEU A 44 -4.66 -1.60 -2.39
CA LEU A 44 -5.37 -1.11 -1.21
C LEU A 44 -6.56 -2.01 -0.85
N ALA A 45 -7.35 -2.44 -1.86
CA ALA A 45 -8.47 -3.35 -1.64
C ALA A 45 -8.02 -4.73 -1.14
N LEU A 46 -6.88 -5.25 -1.61
CA LEU A 46 -6.31 -6.51 -1.13
C LEU A 46 -5.83 -6.40 0.32
N TRP A 47 -5.10 -5.35 0.66
CA TRP A 47 -4.69 -5.08 2.04
C TRP A 47 -5.89 -4.90 2.97
N ALA A 48 -6.88 -4.13 2.55
CA ALA A 48 -8.11 -3.93 3.30
C ALA A 48 -8.86 -5.26 3.54
N SER A 49 -8.98 -6.10 2.51
CA SER A 49 -9.62 -7.41 2.62
C SER A 49 -8.87 -8.33 3.58
N LEU A 50 -7.53 -8.36 3.51
CA LEU A 50 -6.71 -9.14 4.43
C LEU A 50 -6.92 -8.69 5.88
N LEU A 51 -6.94 -7.38 6.14
CA LEU A 51 -7.13 -6.81 7.47
C LEU A 51 -8.53 -7.10 8.01
N VAL A 52 -9.58 -6.93 7.21
CA VAL A 52 -10.97 -7.21 7.62
C VAL A 52 -11.15 -8.69 7.92
N LEU A 53 -10.72 -9.58 7.02
CA LEU A 53 -10.88 -11.03 7.23
C LEU A 53 -10.07 -11.52 8.43
N SER A 54 -8.84 -11.04 8.59
CA SER A 54 -8.02 -11.41 9.75
C SER A 54 -8.59 -10.88 11.06
N SER A 55 -9.18 -9.67 11.08
CA SER A 55 -9.79 -9.10 12.27
C SER A 55 -11.05 -9.86 12.70
N ILE A 56 -11.88 -10.31 11.74
CA ILE A 56 -13.04 -11.16 12.01
C ILE A 56 -12.57 -12.51 12.60
N TYR A 57 -11.52 -13.08 12.01
CA TYR A 57 -10.96 -14.35 12.51
C TYR A 57 -10.36 -14.20 13.93
N LEU A 58 -9.84 -13.04 14.28
CA LEU A 58 -9.35 -12.70 15.64
C LEU A 58 -10.50 -12.48 16.65
N GLY A 59 -11.76 -12.58 16.24
CA GLY A 59 -12.91 -12.39 17.09
C GLY A 59 -13.22 -10.91 17.38
N ALA A 60 -12.96 -10.01 16.44
CA ALA A 60 -13.26 -8.59 16.61
C ALA A 60 -14.78 -8.34 16.83
N LEU A 61 -15.63 -9.20 16.27
CA LEU A 61 -17.09 -9.13 16.34
C LEU A 61 -17.69 -10.03 17.43
N ASP A 62 -16.90 -10.91 18.07
CA ASP A 62 -17.40 -11.83 19.08
C ASP A 62 -17.65 -11.10 20.41
N ASP A 63 -18.68 -11.53 21.18
CA ASP A 63 -18.93 -10.98 22.50
C ASP A 63 -17.83 -11.39 23.50
N LEU A 64 -17.34 -10.43 24.28
CA LEU A 64 -16.41 -10.72 25.38
C LEU A 64 -17.19 -11.28 26.55
N ALA A 65 -16.77 -12.44 27.04
CA ALA A 65 -17.22 -12.93 28.35
C ALA A 65 -16.87 -11.90 29.43
N VAL A 66 -17.81 -11.69 30.36
CA VAL A 66 -17.68 -10.68 31.45
C VAL A 66 -16.39 -10.85 32.26
N GLU A 67 -15.90 -12.10 32.36
CA GLU A 67 -14.68 -12.47 33.09
C GLU A 67 -13.43 -12.60 32.20
N ALA A 68 -13.44 -12.04 31.00
CA ALA A 68 -12.33 -12.13 30.08
C ALA A 68 -11.06 -11.46 30.66
N SER A 69 -9.91 -12.16 30.55
CA SER A 69 -8.64 -11.65 31.04
C SER A 69 -8.23 -10.36 30.30
N GLY A 70 -7.44 -9.50 30.96
CA GLY A 70 -6.96 -8.26 30.34
C GLY A 70 -6.23 -8.48 29.01
N TRP A 71 -5.55 -9.60 28.83
CA TRP A 71 -4.88 -9.98 27.59
C TRP A 71 -5.86 -10.24 26.44
N SER A 72 -6.99 -10.91 26.71
CA SER A 72 -8.02 -11.16 25.69
C SER A 72 -8.73 -9.85 25.27
N ARG A 73 -8.89 -8.90 26.19
CA ARG A 73 -9.42 -7.56 25.88
C ARG A 73 -8.49 -6.77 24.99
N LEU A 74 -7.18 -6.86 25.22
CA LEU A 74 -6.17 -6.24 24.35
C LEU A 74 -6.22 -6.79 22.94
N TRP A 75 -6.23 -8.10 22.76
CA TRP A 75 -6.31 -8.74 21.45
C TRP A 75 -7.58 -8.36 20.69
N LYS A 76 -8.69 -8.27 21.41
CA LYS A 76 -9.95 -7.79 20.82
C LYS A 76 -9.84 -6.32 20.41
N GLY A 77 -9.23 -5.46 21.21
CA GLY A 77 -8.97 -4.07 20.86
C GLY A 77 -8.15 -3.94 19.57
N VAL A 78 -7.10 -4.75 19.43
CA VAL A 78 -6.30 -4.82 18.20
C VAL A 78 -7.14 -5.29 17.02
N GLY A 79 -8.00 -6.31 17.22
CA GLY A 79 -8.92 -6.80 16.17
C GLY A 79 -9.89 -5.71 15.71
N VAL A 80 -10.50 -4.97 16.64
CA VAL A 80 -11.43 -3.88 16.31
C VAL A 80 -10.71 -2.73 15.57
N LEU A 81 -9.53 -2.32 16.04
CA LEU A 81 -8.73 -1.29 15.36
C LEU A 81 -8.35 -1.72 13.95
N SER A 82 -7.94 -2.97 13.77
CA SER A 82 -7.63 -3.55 12.47
C SER A 82 -8.86 -3.58 11.55
N LEU A 83 -10.03 -3.91 12.09
CA LEU A 83 -11.30 -3.89 11.36
C LEU A 83 -11.64 -2.47 10.87
N VAL A 84 -11.61 -1.49 11.77
CA VAL A 84 -11.89 -0.09 11.44
C VAL A 84 -10.92 0.42 10.38
N TYR A 85 -9.64 0.16 10.55
CA TYR A 85 -8.63 0.57 9.58
C TYR A 85 -8.82 -0.12 8.22
N GLY A 86 -9.15 -1.42 8.21
CA GLY A 86 -9.47 -2.17 6.98
C GLY A 86 -10.68 -1.60 6.24
N VAL A 87 -11.74 -1.21 6.96
CA VAL A 87 -12.92 -0.55 6.38
C VAL A 87 -12.55 0.82 5.80
N LEU A 88 -11.74 1.61 6.49
CA LEU A 88 -11.26 2.90 5.98
C LEU A 88 -10.44 2.74 4.69
N LEU A 89 -9.61 1.70 4.61
CA LEU A 89 -8.87 1.37 3.38
C LEU A 89 -9.80 0.95 2.24
N LEU A 90 -10.89 0.21 2.51
CA LEU A 90 -11.90 -0.14 1.49
C LEU A 90 -12.57 1.11 0.92
N ILE A 91 -12.98 2.03 1.80
CA ILE A 91 -13.56 3.32 1.41
C ILE A 91 -12.54 4.10 0.57
N GLY A 92 -11.28 4.14 1.01
CA GLY A 92 -10.19 4.76 0.29
C GLY A 92 -9.98 4.15 -1.09
N ALA A 93 -9.93 2.83 -1.20
CA ALA A 93 -9.80 2.13 -2.48
C ALA A 93 -10.96 2.47 -3.44
N ALA A 94 -12.20 2.52 -2.92
CA ALA A 94 -13.39 2.89 -3.69
C ALA A 94 -13.39 4.36 -4.14
N SER A 95 -12.80 5.27 -3.35
CA SER A 95 -12.65 6.69 -3.70
C SER A 95 -11.41 7.00 -4.56
N GLY A 96 -10.65 5.97 -4.95
CA GLY A 96 -9.45 6.13 -5.78
C GLY A 96 -8.21 6.62 -5.03
N ALA A 97 -8.20 6.51 -3.70
CA ALA A 97 -7.01 6.79 -2.91
C ALA A 97 -5.85 5.89 -3.33
N ARG A 98 -4.65 6.44 -3.28
CA ARG A 98 -3.40 5.72 -3.65
C ARG A 98 -2.51 5.45 -2.45
N ASP A 99 -2.74 6.15 -1.35
CA ASP A 99 -1.93 6.07 -0.14
C ASP A 99 -2.64 5.31 0.98
N PRO A 100 -2.04 4.22 1.51
CA PRO A 100 -2.60 3.50 2.64
C PRO A 100 -2.61 4.34 3.92
N LEU A 101 -1.67 5.29 4.08
CA LEU A 101 -1.59 6.15 5.26
C LEU A 101 -2.63 7.29 5.27
N GLN A 102 -3.22 7.61 4.11
CA GLN A 102 -4.21 8.68 3.96
C GLN A 102 -5.43 8.19 3.17
N PRO A 103 -6.13 7.15 3.66
CA PRO A 103 -7.20 6.51 2.91
C PRO A 103 -8.40 7.43 2.62
N LEU A 104 -8.57 8.51 3.40
CA LEU A 104 -9.71 9.42 3.28
C LEU A 104 -9.44 10.66 2.40
N GLN A 105 -8.23 10.85 1.88
CA GLN A 105 -7.93 12.03 1.03
C GLN A 105 -8.85 12.13 -0.19
N GLY A 106 -9.18 11.00 -0.83
CA GLY A 106 -10.09 10.98 -1.98
C GLY A 106 -11.52 11.39 -1.62
N VAL A 107 -11.99 11.04 -0.43
CA VAL A 107 -13.35 11.35 0.04
C VAL A 107 -13.51 12.85 0.31
N PHE A 108 -12.55 13.45 1.00
CA PHE A 108 -12.59 14.88 1.32
C PHE A 108 -12.36 15.77 0.09
N ALA A 109 -11.53 15.36 -0.84
CA ALA A 109 -11.34 16.05 -2.11
C ALA A 109 -12.62 16.11 -2.94
N SER A 110 -13.42 15.05 -2.93
CA SER A 110 -14.70 14.98 -3.65
C SER A 110 -15.78 15.87 -3.04
N GLN A 111 -15.77 16.10 -1.72
CA GLN A 111 -16.77 16.94 -1.03
C GLN A 111 -16.50 18.44 -1.14
N SER A 112 -15.25 18.84 -1.32
CA SER A 112 -14.89 20.26 -1.33
C SER A 112 -15.16 20.98 -2.65
N GLY A 113 -15.66 20.29 -3.70
CA GLY A 113 -15.90 20.91 -5.01
C GLY A 113 -14.66 21.60 -5.60
N ALA A 114 -13.61 21.65 -4.82
CA ALA A 114 -12.30 22.05 -5.24
C ALA A 114 -11.72 20.88 -6.04
N THR A 115 -11.52 21.09 -7.30
CA THR A 115 -10.50 20.47 -8.13
C THR A 115 -9.10 20.78 -7.55
N SER A 116 -8.94 20.52 -6.27
CA SER A 116 -7.67 20.21 -5.66
C SER A 116 -7.52 18.68 -5.79
N ALA A 117 -7.44 18.25 -7.07
CA ALA A 117 -6.22 17.54 -7.34
C ALA A 117 -5.11 18.41 -6.71
N THR A 118 -4.59 18.05 -5.55
CA THR A 118 -3.17 17.92 -5.44
C THR A 118 -2.84 16.85 -6.50
N ALA A 119 -2.96 17.23 -7.77
CA ALA A 119 -2.03 16.79 -8.75
C ALA A 119 -0.71 17.02 -8.01
N GLU A 120 -0.11 15.95 -7.48
CA GLU A 120 1.31 15.97 -7.22
C GLU A 120 1.81 16.67 -8.46
N ALA A 121 2.39 17.87 -8.29
CA ALA A 121 2.78 18.67 -9.43
C ALA A 121 3.92 17.88 -10.07
N HIS A 122 3.54 16.93 -10.91
CA HIS A 122 4.48 16.14 -11.67
C HIS A 122 5.06 17.03 -12.75
N LEU A 123 6.37 17.03 -12.86
CA LEU A 123 7.01 17.59 -14.06
C LEU A 123 6.37 16.93 -15.29
N PRO A 124 6.05 17.71 -16.33
CA PRO A 124 5.41 17.21 -17.54
C PRO A 124 6.40 16.39 -18.37
N PHE A 125 6.81 15.22 -17.88
CA PHE A 125 7.66 14.32 -18.62
C PHE A 125 6.97 13.79 -19.86
N LYS A 126 7.62 13.89 -20.99
CA LYS A 126 7.17 13.29 -22.25
C LYS A 126 7.70 11.87 -22.34
N THR A 127 6.80 10.89 -22.35
CA THR A 127 7.19 9.48 -22.48
C THR A 127 7.64 9.20 -23.91
N ILE A 128 8.88 8.73 -24.06
CA ILE A 128 9.48 8.28 -25.31
C ILE A 128 9.71 6.77 -25.23
N LYS A 129 9.54 6.06 -26.35
CA LYS A 129 9.67 4.59 -26.37
C LYS A 129 10.75 4.10 -27.32
N THR A 130 11.20 4.94 -28.22
CA THR A 130 12.19 4.59 -29.24
C THR A 130 13.34 5.60 -29.26
N THR A 131 14.50 5.15 -29.71
CA THR A 131 15.67 6.02 -29.91
C THR A 131 15.39 7.10 -30.95
N THR A 132 14.60 6.79 -31.97
CA THR A 132 14.19 7.77 -33.00
C THR A 132 13.34 8.91 -32.41
N ASP A 133 12.47 8.59 -31.44
CA ASP A 133 11.70 9.62 -30.71
C ASP A 133 12.62 10.49 -29.87
N LEU A 134 13.63 9.89 -29.22
CA LEU A 134 14.64 10.62 -28.46
C LEU A 134 15.41 11.58 -29.36
N ASP A 135 15.93 11.10 -30.49
CA ASP A 135 16.70 11.92 -31.43
C ASP A 135 15.88 13.12 -31.94
N ARG A 136 14.59 12.90 -32.22
CA ARG A 136 13.68 13.98 -32.64
C ARG A 136 13.49 15.04 -31.56
N GLU A 137 13.28 14.61 -30.29
CA GLU A 137 13.09 15.56 -29.17
C GLU A 137 14.38 16.31 -28.84
N LEU A 138 15.54 15.63 -28.93
CA LEU A 138 16.84 16.26 -28.77
C LEU A 138 17.11 17.33 -29.84
N ALA A 139 16.83 17.03 -31.12
CA ALA A 139 16.96 17.98 -32.21
C ALA A 139 16.07 19.21 -32.00
N ALA A 140 14.79 18.98 -31.63
CA ALA A 140 13.86 20.08 -31.36
C ALA A 140 14.24 20.92 -30.13
N ALA A 141 14.84 20.34 -29.12
CA ALA A 141 15.34 21.07 -27.94
C ALA A 141 16.61 21.88 -28.30
N GLN A 142 17.47 21.31 -29.12
CA GLN A 142 18.69 21.98 -29.60
C GLN A 142 18.34 23.23 -30.42
N GLU A 143 17.33 23.16 -31.30
CA GLU A 143 16.86 24.33 -32.05
C GLU A 143 16.32 25.44 -31.14
N ARG A 144 15.75 25.08 -30.01
CA ARG A 144 15.25 26.04 -29.01
C ARG A 144 16.29 26.48 -27.97
N GLY A 145 17.50 25.90 -28.02
CA GLY A 145 18.57 26.18 -27.06
C GLY A 145 18.20 25.71 -25.62
N GLN A 146 17.38 24.68 -25.52
CA GLN A 146 16.91 24.14 -24.22
C GLN A 146 17.72 22.93 -23.78
N ALA A 147 18.03 22.84 -22.50
CA ALA A 147 18.60 21.64 -21.90
C ALA A 147 17.54 20.52 -21.85
N VAL A 148 17.96 19.28 -22.01
CA VAL A 148 17.09 18.10 -21.95
C VAL A 148 17.53 17.21 -20.80
N MET A 149 16.59 16.86 -19.94
CA MET A 149 16.78 15.84 -18.92
C MET A 149 16.11 14.54 -19.38
N VAL A 150 16.85 13.45 -19.39
CA VAL A 150 16.36 12.12 -19.74
C VAL A 150 16.29 11.29 -18.45
N ASP A 151 15.11 10.82 -18.08
CA ASP A 151 14.90 9.93 -16.95
C ASP A 151 14.50 8.54 -17.44
N PHE A 152 15.11 7.52 -16.84
CA PHE A 152 14.80 6.12 -17.12
C PHE A 152 13.84 5.59 -16.04
N TYR A 153 12.59 5.47 -16.38
CA TYR A 153 11.52 5.03 -15.49
C TYR A 153 11.09 3.60 -15.77
N ALA A 154 10.77 2.87 -14.71
CA ALA A 154 10.09 1.58 -14.79
C ALA A 154 9.05 1.46 -13.68
N ASP A 155 7.86 0.92 -13.98
CA ASP A 155 6.75 0.79 -13.04
C ASP A 155 7.08 -0.06 -11.80
N TRP A 156 8.03 -0.97 -11.93
CA TRP A 156 8.53 -1.81 -10.83
C TRP A 156 9.70 -1.19 -10.06
N CYS A 157 10.23 -0.06 -10.48
CA CYS A 157 11.38 0.62 -9.88
C CYS A 157 10.92 1.46 -8.68
N VAL A 158 11.17 0.99 -7.47
CA VAL A 158 10.80 1.69 -6.23
C VAL A 158 11.51 3.05 -6.13
N SER A 159 12.81 3.10 -6.41
CA SER A 159 13.59 4.34 -6.35
C SER A 159 13.12 5.38 -7.37
N CYS A 160 12.63 4.95 -8.53
CA CYS A 160 12.07 5.87 -9.54
C CYS A 160 10.79 6.53 -9.02
N LYS A 161 9.91 5.75 -8.41
CA LYS A 161 8.68 6.26 -7.78
C LYS A 161 8.97 7.17 -6.58
N GLU A 162 9.99 6.86 -5.80
CA GLU A 162 10.42 7.71 -4.69
C GLU A 162 11.01 9.03 -5.20
N MET A 163 11.80 9.00 -6.27
CA MET A 163 12.35 10.20 -6.89
C MET A 163 11.26 11.10 -7.45
N GLU A 164 10.28 10.52 -8.15
CA GLU A 164 9.11 11.23 -8.66
C GLU A 164 8.33 11.90 -7.52
N ARG A 165 8.08 11.17 -6.44
CA ARG A 165 7.25 11.63 -5.32
C ARG A 165 7.94 12.62 -4.39
N TYR A 166 9.21 12.38 -4.07
CA TYR A 166 9.93 13.15 -3.04
C TYR A 166 10.90 14.18 -3.59
N THR A 167 11.29 14.08 -4.86
CA THR A 167 12.24 15.00 -5.49
C THR A 167 11.55 15.85 -6.54
N PHE A 168 10.96 15.26 -7.56
CA PHE A 168 10.36 16.00 -8.67
C PHE A 168 9.03 16.70 -8.30
N ALA A 169 8.36 16.26 -7.24
CA ALA A 169 7.18 16.94 -6.70
C ALA A 169 7.51 18.22 -5.90
N LYS A 170 8.78 18.48 -5.56
CA LYS A 170 9.15 19.68 -4.81
C LYS A 170 9.14 20.91 -5.71
N ALA A 171 8.49 21.98 -5.24
CA ALA A 171 8.39 23.24 -5.97
C ALA A 171 9.76 23.85 -6.33
N GLU A 172 10.77 23.69 -5.46
CA GLU A 172 12.14 24.15 -5.70
C GLU A 172 12.79 23.46 -6.90
N VAL A 173 12.55 22.15 -7.03
CA VAL A 173 13.08 21.34 -8.14
C VAL A 173 12.35 21.68 -9.44
N GLN A 174 11.03 21.87 -9.38
CA GLN A 174 10.22 22.24 -10.54
C GLN A 174 10.55 23.64 -11.09
N GLN A 175 10.99 24.55 -10.23
CA GLN A 175 11.46 25.88 -10.66
C GLN A 175 12.86 25.88 -11.23
N ALA A 176 13.68 24.87 -10.87
CA ALA A 176 15.04 24.76 -11.34
C ALA A 176 15.18 24.01 -12.68
N LEU A 177 14.16 23.25 -13.07
CA LEU A 177 14.08 22.45 -14.30
C LEU A 177 13.19 23.14 -15.34
#